data_fa73a27a88b403f2ff823421267627b2
#
_entry.id   fa73a27a88b403f2ff823421267627b2
#
_cell.length_a   1.000
_cell.length_b   1.000
_cell.length_c   1.000
_cell.angle_alpha   90.00
_cell.angle_beta   90.00
_cell.angle_gamma   90.00
#
_symmetry.space_group_name_H-M   'P 1'
#
loop_
_entity.id
_entity.type
_entity.pdbx_description
1 polymer ?
#
loop_
_entity_poly.entity_id
_entity_poly.type
_entity_poly.pdbx_seq_one_letter_code
_entity_poly.pdbx_strand_id
1 'polypeptide(L)'
;EMVAFRKNGVDYQWALIHGSGGSLTLVRMNGVGGGTPQALISCDDRERGGMQFRGDLAHAGTVSISTPDARFAVEATPRDGFDTPVVQGEGRFPSGWFRALAGTDVVTFASGDRVFDVPAPGAPAVEHYERYCRRLG
;
A
#
# COMPACT_ATOMS: atom_id res chain seq x y z
N GLU A 1 -5.98 -12.81 -7.77
CA GLU A 1 -5.19 -13.67 -6.90
C GLU A 1 -4.57 -12.90 -5.76
N MET A 2 -4.87 -13.29 -4.56
CA MET A 2 -4.38 -12.57 -3.38
C MET A 2 -3.21 -13.33 -2.77
N VAL A 3 -2.11 -12.61 -2.51
CA VAL A 3 -0.95 -13.19 -1.84
C VAL A 3 -1.14 -13.03 -0.33
N ALA A 4 -1.15 -14.15 0.37
CA ALA A 4 -1.25 -14.19 1.82
C ALA A 4 0.08 -14.66 2.39
N PHE A 5 0.46 -14.14 3.55
CA PHE A 5 1.72 -14.52 4.19
C PHE A 5 1.62 -14.30 5.69
N ARG A 6 2.60 -14.85 6.41
CA ARG A 6 2.69 -14.69 7.86
C ARG A 6 4.02 -14.06 8.22
N LYS A 7 3.99 -13.06 9.10
CA LYS A 7 5.19 -12.36 9.56
C LYS A 7 5.04 -12.05 11.04
N ASN A 8 6.02 -12.46 11.83
CA ASN A 8 6.05 -12.25 13.28
C ASN A 8 4.77 -12.74 13.97
N GLY A 9 4.25 -13.88 13.53
CA GLY A 9 3.05 -14.48 14.12
C GLY A 9 1.74 -13.86 13.69
N VAL A 10 1.76 -12.91 12.75
CA VAL A 10 0.57 -12.22 12.27
C VAL A 10 0.32 -12.59 10.82
N ASP A 11 -0.94 -12.87 10.50
CA ASP A 11 -1.36 -13.20 9.14
C ASP A 11 -1.73 -11.92 8.39
N TYR A 12 -1.20 -11.80 7.17
CA TYR A 12 -1.46 -10.66 6.28
C TYR A 12 -1.92 -11.15 4.93
N GLN A 13 -2.59 -10.29 4.21
CA GLN A 13 -3.02 -10.58 2.84
C GLN A 13 -3.06 -9.28 2.04
N TRP A 14 -2.55 -9.34 0.80
CA TRP A 14 -2.75 -8.27 -0.16
C TRP A 14 -4.17 -8.36 -0.74
N ALA A 15 -4.81 -7.24 -0.92
CA ALA A 15 -6.16 -7.19 -1.45
C ALA A 15 -6.31 -5.99 -2.40
N LEU A 16 -7.10 -6.18 -3.45
CA LEU A 16 -7.55 -5.09 -4.30
C LEU A 16 -8.94 -4.71 -3.82
N ILE A 17 -9.07 -3.48 -3.36
CA ILE A 17 -10.33 -2.97 -2.84
C ILE A 17 -10.86 -1.93 -3.81
N HIS A 18 -12.07 -2.16 -4.30
CA HIS A 18 -12.77 -1.25 -5.19
C HIS A 18 -13.86 -0.54 -4.38
N GLY A 19 -13.97 0.75 -4.58
CA GLY A 19 -14.99 1.55 -3.91
C GLY A 19 -15.10 2.85 -4.67
N SER A 20 -15.11 3.98 -3.96
CA SER A 20 -15.07 5.29 -4.60
C SER A 20 -13.72 5.55 -5.27
N GLY A 21 -12.77 4.67 -5.07
CA GLY A 21 -11.48 4.60 -5.74
C GLY A 21 -10.96 3.20 -5.55
N GLY A 22 -9.89 2.82 -6.26
CA GLY A 22 -9.27 1.53 -6.11
C GLY A 22 -8.02 1.63 -5.26
N SER A 23 -7.73 0.61 -4.50
CA SER A 23 -6.49 0.56 -3.74
C SER A 23 -5.92 -0.85 -3.70
N LEU A 24 -4.59 -0.91 -3.70
CA LEU A 24 -3.84 -2.13 -3.43
C LEU A 24 -3.51 -2.06 -1.94
N THR A 25 -4.09 -2.95 -1.15
CA THR A 25 -4.10 -2.83 0.30
C THR A 25 -3.46 -4.03 0.97
N LEU A 26 -2.56 -3.75 1.93
CA LEU A 26 -2.05 -4.77 2.82
C LEU A 26 -2.98 -4.85 4.03
N VAL A 27 -3.60 -6.01 4.21
CA VAL A 27 -4.60 -6.23 5.26
C VAL A 27 -4.03 -7.18 6.31
N ARG A 28 -4.16 -6.80 7.58
CA ARG A 28 -3.86 -7.69 8.69
C ARG A 28 -5.12 -8.51 8.98
N MET A 29 -5.00 -9.83 8.89
CA MET A 29 -6.14 -10.72 9.08
C MET A 29 -6.34 -10.98 10.57
N ASN A 30 -7.59 -10.98 11.01
CA ASN A 30 -7.91 -11.14 12.42
C ASN A 30 -8.47 -12.53 12.77
N GLY A 31 -8.33 -13.48 11.87
CA GLY A 31 -8.61 -14.89 12.16
C GLY A 31 -10.05 -15.36 11.98
N VAL A 32 -11.02 -14.48 11.78
CA VAL A 32 -12.42 -14.85 11.59
C VAL A 32 -13.01 -14.25 10.32
N GLY A 33 -12.23 -14.29 9.25
CA GLY A 33 -12.71 -13.82 7.96
C GLY A 33 -12.73 -12.32 7.80
N GLY A 34 -12.24 -11.58 8.79
CA GLY A 34 -12.14 -10.13 8.72
C GLY A 34 -10.70 -9.67 8.71
N GLY A 35 -10.48 -8.40 8.45
CA GLY A 35 -9.15 -7.84 8.42
C GLY A 35 -9.16 -6.34 8.65
N THR A 36 -7.99 -5.81 9.01
CA THR A 36 -7.79 -4.38 9.24
C THR A 36 -6.72 -3.90 8.28
N PRO A 37 -7.01 -2.90 7.43
CA PRO A 37 -6.00 -2.34 6.54
C PRO A 37 -4.82 -1.79 7.35
N GLN A 38 -3.60 -2.09 6.90
CA GLN A 38 -2.38 -1.59 7.52
C GLN A 38 -1.73 -0.53 6.66
N ALA A 39 -1.72 -0.75 5.34
CA ALA A 39 -1.15 0.18 4.39
C ALA A 39 -1.89 0.02 3.08
N LEU A 40 -2.09 1.11 2.37
CA LEU A 40 -2.70 1.03 1.05
C LEU A 40 -2.08 2.04 0.10
N ILE A 41 -2.13 1.68 -1.18
CA ILE A 41 -1.74 2.54 -2.28
C ILE A 41 -3.00 2.78 -3.09
N SER A 42 -3.42 4.04 -3.20
CA SER A 42 -4.55 4.42 -4.04
C SER A 42 -4.03 5.05 -5.34
N CYS A 43 -4.93 5.29 -6.28
CA CYS A 43 -4.56 6.02 -7.48
C CYS A 43 -5.68 6.99 -7.87
N ASP A 44 -5.27 8.17 -8.34
CA ASP A 44 -6.17 9.12 -8.98
C ASP A 44 -6.21 8.84 -10.48
N ASP A 45 -5.05 8.46 -11.02
CA ASP A 45 -4.85 8.05 -12.41
C ASP A 45 -3.56 7.22 -12.44
N ARG A 46 -2.98 7.02 -13.64
CA ARG A 46 -1.74 6.26 -13.81
C ARG A 46 -0.50 6.97 -13.29
N GLU A 47 -0.58 8.28 -13.06
CA GLU A 47 0.59 9.10 -12.74
C GLU A 47 0.61 9.56 -11.29
N ARG A 48 -0.54 9.64 -10.65
CA ARG A 48 -0.64 10.16 -9.29
C ARG A 48 -1.51 9.27 -8.43
N GLY A 49 -1.15 9.20 -7.19
CA GLY A 49 -1.94 8.47 -6.22
C GLY A 49 -1.55 8.85 -4.81
N GLY A 50 -2.04 8.09 -3.87
CA GLY A 50 -1.77 8.32 -2.47
C GLY A 50 -1.37 7.07 -1.75
N MET A 51 -1.00 7.24 -0.50
CA MET A 51 -0.82 6.12 0.40
C MET A 51 -1.38 6.47 1.75
N GLN A 52 -1.81 5.45 2.48
CA GLN A 52 -2.33 5.61 3.81
C GLN A 52 -1.71 4.52 4.67
N PHE A 53 -1.19 4.91 5.82
CA PHE A 53 -0.62 3.97 6.79
C PHE A 53 -1.42 4.06 8.08
N ARG A 54 -1.61 2.92 8.74
CA ARG A 54 -2.42 2.82 9.94
C ARG A 54 -1.66 2.12 11.07
N GLY A 55 -2.08 2.40 12.31
CA GLY A 55 -1.53 1.75 13.49
C GLY A 55 -0.07 2.04 13.68
N ASP A 56 0.73 0.99 13.81
CA ASP A 56 2.18 1.12 14.06
C ASP A 56 2.94 1.80 12.92
N LEU A 57 2.38 1.82 11.72
CA LEU A 57 3.00 2.47 10.56
C LEU A 57 2.57 3.93 10.41
N ALA A 58 1.68 4.43 11.26
CA ALA A 58 1.10 5.76 11.11
C ALA A 58 1.97 6.82 11.78
N HIS A 59 3.02 7.25 11.11
CA HIS A 59 3.88 8.34 11.55
C HIS A 59 3.78 9.50 10.56
N ALA A 60 3.49 10.69 11.06
CA ALA A 60 3.48 11.89 10.22
C ALA A 60 4.88 12.20 9.71
N GLY A 61 4.97 12.80 8.54
CA GLY A 61 6.23 13.10 7.88
C GLY A 61 6.39 12.27 6.61
N THR A 62 7.62 12.05 6.18
CA THR A 62 7.85 11.29 4.96
C THR A 62 7.59 9.81 5.19
N VAL A 63 6.69 9.26 4.39
CA VAL A 63 6.43 7.82 4.37
C VAL A 63 6.67 7.30 2.97
N SER A 64 7.00 6.02 2.84
CA SER A 64 7.32 5.48 1.53
C SER A 64 6.94 4.00 1.40
N ILE A 65 6.69 3.63 0.16
CA ILE A 65 6.56 2.24 -0.24
C ILE A 65 7.57 2.06 -1.37
N SER A 66 8.46 1.09 -1.22
CA SER A 66 9.56 0.96 -2.18
C SER A 66 9.82 -0.48 -2.59
N THR A 67 10.44 -0.60 -3.75
CA THR A 67 11.02 -1.82 -4.28
C THR A 67 12.50 -1.54 -4.51
N PRO A 68 13.32 -2.53 -4.87
CA PRO A 68 14.71 -2.25 -5.21
C PRO A 68 14.88 -1.23 -6.35
N ASP A 69 13.90 -1.14 -7.25
CA ASP A 69 14.03 -0.30 -8.46
C ASP A 69 13.26 1.01 -8.38
N ALA A 70 12.37 1.20 -7.41
CA ALA A 70 11.56 2.42 -7.35
C ALA A 70 11.11 2.71 -5.92
N ARG A 71 10.91 3.99 -5.62
CA ARG A 71 10.43 4.42 -4.31
C ARG A 71 9.35 5.47 -4.49
N PHE A 72 8.17 5.18 -3.95
CA PHE A 72 7.08 6.13 -3.92
C PHE A 72 7.02 6.71 -2.51
N ALA A 73 7.35 7.99 -2.37
CA ALA A 73 7.40 8.68 -1.09
C ALA A 73 6.49 9.89 -1.11
N VAL A 74 5.81 10.12 0.00
CA VAL A 74 4.93 11.28 0.15
C VAL A 74 5.07 11.85 1.54
N GLU A 75 4.68 13.12 1.72
CA GLU A 75 4.52 13.71 3.04
C GLU A 75 3.15 13.33 3.55
N ALA A 76 3.11 12.63 4.67
CA ALA A 76 1.87 12.14 5.25
C ALA A 76 1.47 12.98 6.46
N THR A 77 0.18 13.25 6.55
CA THR A 77 -0.40 14.01 7.66
C THR A 77 -1.46 13.16 8.35
N PRO A 78 -1.71 13.39 9.65
CA PRO A 78 -2.73 12.63 10.38
C PRO A 78 -4.13 12.83 9.80
N ARG A 79 -4.92 11.77 9.86
CA ARG A 79 -6.33 11.78 9.49
C ARG A 79 -7.17 11.49 10.71
N ASP A 80 -8.23 12.26 10.92
CA ASP A 80 -9.16 12.07 12.03
C ASP A 80 -10.30 11.15 11.62
N GLY A 81 -11.02 10.63 12.62
CA GLY A 81 -12.21 9.84 12.38
C GLY A 81 -11.99 8.33 12.35
N PHE A 82 -10.80 7.89 12.77
CA PHE A 82 -10.47 6.46 12.82
C PHE A 82 -10.17 6.03 14.26
N ASP A 83 -10.41 4.77 14.56
CA ASP A 83 -10.16 4.20 15.89
C ASP A 83 -8.67 4.07 16.20
N THR A 84 -7.84 3.94 15.17
CA THR A 84 -6.40 3.84 15.31
C THR A 84 -5.75 5.00 14.58
N PRO A 85 -4.49 5.32 14.91
CA PRO A 85 -3.79 6.38 14.17
C PRO A 85 -3.74 6.07 12.68
N VAL A 86 -3.97 7.11 11.86
CA VAL A 86 -3.93 7.03 10.40
C VAL A 86 -3.20 8.25 9.88
N VAL A 87 -2.27 8.05 8.94
CA VAL A 87 -1.63 9.14 8.20
C VAL A 87 -1.82 8.90 6.71
N GLN A 88 -1.89 9.98 5.95
CA GLN A 88 -2.16 9.91 4.52
C GLN A 88 -1.43 11.02 3.78
N GLY A 89 -0.97 10.71 2.58
CA GLY A 89 -0.36 11.68 1.69
C GLY A 89 -0.57 11.29 0.24
N GLU A 90 -0.32 12.24 -0.66
CA GLU A 90 -0.51 12.06 -2.10
C GLU A 90 0.69 12.60 -2.85
N GLY A 91 0.94 12.05 -4.03
CA GLY A 91 2.03 12.49 -4.85
C GLY A 91 2.04 11.84 -6.23
N ARG A 92 3.09 12.14 -6.96
CA ARG A 92 3.29 11.55 -8.28
C ARG A 92 4.02 10.22 -8.12
N PHE A 93 3.55 9.20 -8.83
CA PHE A 93 4.26 7.92 -8.86
C PHE A 93 5.63 8.10 -9.53
N PRO A 94 6.67 7.41 -9.03
CA PRO A 94 7.96 7.44 -9.71
C PRO A 94 7.88 6.76 -11.08
N SER A 95 8.80 7.12 -11.96
CA SER A 95 8.87 6.53 -13.29
C SER A 95 9.01 5.01 -13.16
N GLY A 96 8.23 4.27 -13.95
CA GLY A 96 8.28 2.81 -13.94
C GLY A 96 7.70 2.16 -12.70
N TRP A 97 6.86 2.89 -11.95
CA TRP A 97 6.34 2.42 -10.67
C TRP A 97 5.62 1.07 -10.78
N PHE A 98 4.66 0.96 -11.69
CA PHE A 98 3.88 -0.27 -11.79
C PHE A 98 4.74 -1.46 -12.24
N ARG A 99 5.70 -1.23 -13.13
CA ARG A 99 6.63 -2.28 -13.56
C ARG A 99 7.50 -2.74 -12.39
N ALA A 100 8.04 -1.79 -11.62
CA ALA A 100 8.88 -2.11 -10.47
C ALA A 100 8.08 -2.90 -9.43
N LEU A 101 6.84 -2.48 -9.17
CA LEU A 101 5.99 -3.14 -8.19
C LEU A 101 5.59 -4.55 -8.64
N ALA A 102 5.33 -4.73 -9.94
CA ALA A 102 4.95 -6.02 -10.50
C ALA A 102 6.12 -7.00 -10.55
N GLY A 103 7.35 -6.49 -10.68
CA GLY A 103 8.53 -7.32 -10.88
C GLY A 103 9.34 -7.63 -9.63
N THR A 104 8.91 -7.19 -8.46
CA THR A 104 9.66 -7.43 -7.23
C THR A 104 9.07 -8.57 -6.42
N ASP A 105 9.93 -9.20 -5.61
CA ASP A 105 9.50 -10.22 -4.64
C ASP A 105 9.21 -9.59 -3.27
N VAL A 106 9.74 -8.40 -3.00
CA VAL A 106 9.65 -7.76 -1.68
C VAL A 106 9.26 -6.30 -1.85
N VAL A 107 8.34 -5.85 -1.00
CA VAL A 107 7.94 -4.45 -0.90
C VAL A 107 8.29 -3.96 0.50
N THR A 108 8.87 -2.77 0.59
CA THR A 108 9.28 -2.19 1.86
C THR A 108 8.43 -0.96 2.18
N PHE A 109 7.80 -0.98 3.35
CA PHE A 109 7.11 0.19 3.90
C PHE A 109 8.05 0.89 4.87
N ALA A 110 8.13 2.20 4.80
CA ALA A 110 8.93 2.99 5.74
C ALA A 110 8.11 4.16 6.26
N SER A 111 8.12 4.34 7.57
CA SER A 111 7.34 5.37 8.25
C SER A 111 8.06 5.72 9.56
N GLY A 112 8.60 6.93 9.66
CA GLY A 112 9.44 7.29 10.79
C GLY A 112 10.64 6.36 10.86
N ASP A 113 10.87 5.77 12.02
CA ASP A 113 11.95 4.81 12.24
C ASP A 113 11.54 3.37 11.87
N ARG A 114 10.30 3.16 11.47
CA ARG A 114 9.79 1.83 11.16
C ARG A 114 10.08 1.46 9.72
N VAL A 115 10.65 0.27 9.54
CA VAL A 115 10.85 -0.33 8.22
C VAL A 115 10.21 -1.71 8.26
N PHE A 116 9.35 -2.00 7.30
CA PHE A 116 8.56 -3.22 7.31
C PHE A 116 8.57 -3.85 5.93
N ASP A 117 9.30 -4.97 5.79
CA ASP A 117 9.40 -5.69 4.53
C ASP A 117 8.34 -6.76 4.45
N VAL A 118 7.67 -6.86 3.30
CA VAL A 118 6.65 -7.89 3.08
C VAL A 118 6.83 -8.50 1.70
N PRO A 119 6.35 -9.72 1.49
CA PRO A 119 6.27 -10.28 0.15
C PRO A 119 5.40 -9.38 -0.74
N ALA A 120 5.79 -9.24 -1.98
CA ALA A 120 5.08 -8.37 -2.93
C ALA A 120 3.71 -8.96 -3.29
N PRO A 121 2.78 -8.13 -3.78
CA PRO A 121 1.45 -8.62 -4.16
C PRO A 121 1.45 -9.52 -5.38
N GLY A 122 2.50 -9.43 -6.22
CA GLY A 122 2.61 -10.24 -7.41
C GLY A 122 2.11 -9.51 -8.66
N ALA A 123 2.67 -9.90 -9.80
CA ALA A 123 2.37 -9.23 -11.07
C ALA A 123 0.87 -9.22 -11.43
N PRO A 124 0.11 -10.33 -11.28
CA PRO A 124 -1.32 -10.28 -11.62
C PRO A 124 -2.10 -9.23 -10.84
N ALA A 125 -1.85 -9.09 -9.55
CA ALA A 125 -2.53 -8.10 -8.72
C ALA A 125 -2.14 -6.68 -9.13
N VAL A 126 -0.86 -6.44 -9.37
CA VAL A 126 -0.37 -5.12 -9.78
C VAL A 126 -0.93 -4.74 -11.16
N GLU A 127 -0.97 -5.67 -12.08
CA GLU A 127 -1.52 -5.41 -13.42
C GLU A 127 -2.99 -5.05 -13.37
N HIS A 128 -3.75 -5.76 -12.51
CA HIS A 128 -5.16 -5.44 -12.32
C HIS A 128 -5.34 -4.05 -11.73
N TYR A 129 -4.53 -3.72 -10.73
CA TYR A 129 -4.54 -2.40 -10.09
C TYR A 129 -4.19 -1.30 -11.12
N GLU A 130 -3.15 -1.52 -11.94
CA GLU A 130 -2.75 -0.56 -12.96
C GLU A 130 -3.88 -0.32 -13.97
N ARG A 131 -4.54 -1.37 -14.43
CA ARG A 131 -5.67 -1.24 -15.35
C ARG A 131 -6.80 -0.41 -14.75
N TYR A 132 -7.04 -0.60 -13.46
CA TYR A 132 -8.04 0.21 -12.76
C TYR A 132 -7.65 1.68 -12.75
N CYS A 133 -6.39 1.98 -12.42
CA CYS A 133 -5.89 3.35 -12.39
C CYS A 133 -6.00 4.05 -13.74
N ARG A 134 -5.76 3.32 -14.83
CA ARG A 134 -5.89 3.88 -16.18
C ARG A 134 -7.31 4.33 -16.49
N ARG A 135 -8.30 3.64 -15.96
CA ARG A 135 -9.71 3.98 -16.22
C ARG A 135 -10.16 5.23 -15.49
N LEU A 136 -9.45 5.62 -14.44
CA LEU A 136 -9.78 6.81 -13.68
C LEU A 136 -9.28 8.08 -14.38
N GLY A 137 -8.18 7.96 -15.14
CA GLY A 137 -7.61 9.08 -15.88
C GLY A 137 -8.13 9.14 -17.31
#